data_4733623de3158e840f487454c1556395
#
_entry.id   4733623de3158e840f487454c1556395
#
_cell.length_a   1.000
_cell.length_b   1.000
_cell.length_c   1.000
_cell.angle_alpha   90.00
_cell.angle_beta   90.00
_cell.angle_gamma   90.00
#
_symmetry.space_group_name_H-M   'P 1'
#
loop_
_entity.id
_entity.type
_entity.pdbx_description
1 polymer ?
#
loop_
_entity_poly.entity_id
_entity_poly.type
_entity_poly.pdbx_seq_one_letter_code
_entity_poly.pdbx_strand_id
1 'polypeptide(L)'
;MIFDIADMREEVLRILKEDCYRKGEYKLSSGVMSPHYVNCKPLTLHCRGLCYVSFMMLDFIEEASVAVGGLTLGADPPVSGVAMAAALDEQTINGLIVRKEPKGHGTEAWIEGPLPEKGSRVTVLEDVVTTGASAIKAANKLRDAGYCVERVVAIVNRQEDVEIDEAMESEGLELYSIYNLEEITNAS
;
A
#
# COMPACT_ATOMS: atom_id res chain seq x y z
N MET A 1 19.39 -11.34 8.44
CA MET A 1 19.94 -10.01 8.82
C MET A 1 18.89 -9.43 9.75
N ILE A 2 19.19 -9.24 11.02
CA ILE A 2 18.22 -8.73 12.00
C ILE A 2 18.34 -7.21 11.93
N PHE A 3 17.35 -6.54 11.34
CA PHE A 3 17.21 -5.09 11.44
C PHE A 3 16.51 -4.78 12.77
N ASP A 4 16.95 -3.74 13.47
CA ASP A 4 16.21 -3.21 14.61
C ASP A 4 14.98 -2.45 14.09
N ILE A 5 13.80 -2.78 14.63
CA ILE A 5 12.53 -2.15 14.20
C ILE A 5 12.54 -0.64 14.48
N ALA A 6 13.18 -0.21 15.59
CA ALA A 6 13.28 1.21 15.91
C ALA A 6 14.11 1.96 14.88
N ASP A 7 15.28 1.40 14.50
CA ASP A 7 16.15 1.97 13.48
C ASP A 7 15.45 2.02 12.11
N MET A 8 14.68 0.98 11.75
CA MET A 8 13.89 0.97 10.52
C MET A 8 12.83 2.08 10.51
N ARG A 9 12.07 2.22 11.60
CA ARG A 9 11.05 3.27 11.73
C ARG A 9 11.64 4.66 11.64
N GLU A 10 12.76 4.91 12.32
CA GLU A 10 13.42 6.22 12.31
C GLU A 10 13.90 6.60 10.91
N GLU A 11 14.58 5.70 10.20
CA GLU A 11 15.09 5.95 8.84
C GLU A 11 13.95 6.14 7.83
N VAL A 12 12.90 5.32 7.89
CA VAL A 12 11.73 5.49 7.01
C VAL A 12 11.04 6.83 7.28
N LEU A 13 10.85 7.20 8.55
CA LEU A 13 10.25 8.48 8.90
C LEU A 13 11.09 9.67 8.44
N ARG A 14 12.43 9.56 8.55
CA ARG A 14 13.35 10.57 8.03
C ARG A 14 13.17 10.76 6.52
N ILE A 15 13.16 9.68 5.72
CA ILE A 15 12.96 9.76 4.26
C ILE A 15 11.57 10.32 3.93
N LEU A 16 10.53 9.92 4.68
CA LEU A 16 9.18 10.45 4.48
C LEU A 16 9.14 11.97 4.65
N LYS A 17 9.80 12.51 5.69
CA LYS A 17 9.84 13.94 5.96
C LYS A 17 10.68 14.73 4.96
N GLU A 18 11.87 14.26 4.68
CA GLU A 18 12.85 14.99 3.87
C GLU A 18 12.54 14.91 2.37
N ASP A 19 12.15 13.72 1.88
CA ASP A 19 12.07 13.43 0.45
C ASP A 19 10.65 13.26 -0.07
N CYS A 20 9.71 12.80 0.78
CA CYS A 20 8.37 12.43 0.34
C CYS A 20 7.31 13.50 0.64
N TYR A 21 7.47 14.25 1.74
CA TYR A 21 6.49 15.24 2.19
C TYR A 21 6.83 16.65 1.67
N ARG A 22 5.78 17.38 1.29
CA ARG A 22 5.87 18.82 0.93
C ARG A 22 4.68 19.58 1.49
N LYS A 23 4.93 20.74 2.10
CA LYS A 23 3.90 21.68 2.51
C LYS A 23 3.70 22.74 1.43
N GLY A 24 2.45 23.04 1.08
CA GLY A 24 2.09 23.99 0.03
C GLY A 24 0.62 23.89 -0.35
N GLU A 25 0.21 24.52 -1.44
CA GLU A 25 -1.14 24.38 -1.97
C GLU A 25 -1.12 23.37 -3.12
N TYR A 26 -1.73 22.19 -2.90
CA TYR A 26 -1.75 21.10 -3.88
C TYR A 26 -3.18 20.68 -4.19
N LYS A 27 -3.47 20.53 -5.49
CA LYS A 27 -4.71 19.89 -5.94
C LYS A 27 -4.52 18.39 -5.98
N LEU A 28 -5.25 17.67 -5.14
CA LEU A 28 -5.21 16.21 -5.09
C LEU A 28 -5.90 15.57 -6.31
N SER A 29 -5.70 14.27 -6.51
CA SER A 29 -6.35 13.49 -7.57
C SER A 29 -7.88 13.50 -7.44
N SER A 30 -8.41 13.67 -6.24
CA SER A 30 -9.83 13.87 -5.94
C SER A 30 -10.37 15.24 -6.40
N GLY A 31 -9.48 16.21 -6.74
CA GLY A 31 -9.82 17.59 -7.04
C GLY A 31 -9.85 18.53 -5.83
N VAL A 32 -9.74 18.01 -4.62
CA VAL A 32 -9.70 18.78 -3.36
C VAL A 32 -8.35 19.47 -3.21
N MET A 33 -8.36 20.71 -2.69
CA MET A 33 -7.12 21.42 -2.31
C MET A 33 -6.65 20.95 -0.93
N SER A 34 -5.36 20.66 -0.81
CA SER A 34 -4.74 20.28 0.46
C SER A 34 -3.45 21.06 0.69
N PRO A 35 -3.17 21.50 1.94
CA PRO A 35 -1.90 22.11 2.30
C PRO A 35 -0.75 21.08 2.39
N HIS A 36 -1.06 19.81 2.23
CA HIS A 36 -0.11 18.71 2.36
C HIS A 36 -0.04 17.87 1.09
N TYR A 37 1.16 17.50 0.68
CA TYR A 37 1.41 16.57 -0.42
C TYR A 37 2.40 15.50 0.03
N VAL A 38 2.05 14.23 -0.18
CA VAL A 38 2.91 13.08 0.07
C VAL A 38 3.08 12.29 -1.20
N ASN A 39 4.32 12.00 -1.57
CA ASN A 39 4.69 11.12 -2.67
C ASN A 39 5.70 10.09 -2.15
N CYS A 40 5.27 8.86 -1.96
CA CYS A 40 6.12 7.81 -1.40
C CYS A 40 7.14 7.22 -2.39
N LYS A 41 7.17 7.63 -3.66
CA LYS A 41 8.11 7.08 -4.64
C LYS A 41 9.60 7.28 -4.26
N PRO A 42 10.02 8.43 -3.68
CA PRO A 42 11.40 8.55 -3.17
C PRO A 42 11.74 7.50 -2.11
N LEU A 43 10.78 7.12 -1.25
CA LEU A 43 10.94 6.05 -0.25
C LEU A 43 10.90 4.66 -0.90
N THR A 44 9.87 4.38 -1.69
CA THR A 44 9.62 3.03 -2.24
C THR A 44 10.56 2.63 -3.37
N LEU A 45 11.32 3.58 -3.92
CA LEU A 45 12.40 3.34 -4.88
C LEU A 45 13.79 3.52 -4.26
N HIS A 46 13.88 3.86 -2.98
CA HIS A 46 15.14 3.90 -2.24
C HIS A 46 15.49 2.50 -1.72
N CYS A 47 16.73 2.05 -1.88
CA CYS A 47 17.14 0.67 -1.58
C CYS A 47 16.85 0.25 -0.12
N ARG A 48 17.22 1.08 0.87
CA ARG A 48 16.90 0.81 2.29
C ARG A 48 15.45 1.13 2.61
N GLY A 49 14.91 2.20 2.03
CA GLY A 49 13.52 2.63 2.24
C GLY A 49 12.53 1.54 1.86
N LEU A 50 12.66 0.97 0.66
CA LEU A 50 11.82 -0.15 0.23
C LEU A 50 12.00 -1.38 1.13
N CYS A 51 13.25 -1.73 1.45
CA CYS A 51 13.56 -2.87 2.30
C CYS A 51 12.84 -2.73 3.66
N TYR A 52 13.03 -1.61 4.34
CA TYR A 52 12.50 -1.40 5.68
C TYR A 52 10.97 -1.32 5.68
N VAL A 53 10.38 -0.55 4.77
CA VAL A 53 8.92 -0.43 4.69
C VAL A 53 8.27 -1.75 4.34
N SER A 54 8.91 -2.60 3.54
CA SER A 54 8.39 -3.92 3.18
C SER A 54 8.31 -4.87 4.37
N PHE A 55 9.35 -4.93 5.22
CA PHE A 55 9.30 -5.70 6.46
C PHE A 55 8.26 -5.14 7.43
N MET A 56 8.17 -3.81 7.57
CA MET A 56 7.15 -3.18 8.43
C MET A 56 5.73 -3.44 7.94
N MET A 57 5.48 -3.43 6.62
CA MET A 57 4.18 -3.78 6.06
C MET A 57 3.83 -5.25 6.28
N LEU A 58 4.81 -6.14 6.25
CA LEU A 58 4.60 -7.58 6.43
C LEU A 58 3.92 -7.90 7.76
N ASP A 59 4.25 -7.17 8.83
CA ASP A 59 3.64 -7.33 10.15
C ASP A 59 2.12 -7.05 10.18
N PHE A 60 1.60 -6.31 9.19
CA PHE A 60 0.18 -5.97 9.07
C PHE A 60 -0.57 -6.84 8.05
N ILE A 61 0.15 -7.71 7.32
CA ILE A 61 -0.52 -8.63 6.38
C ILE A 61 -1.39 -9.61 7.17
N GLU A 62 -2.58 -9.87 6.68
CA GLU A 62 -3.47 -10.83 7.30
C GLU A 62 -2.86 -12.23 7.22
N GLU A 63 -2.81 -12.95 8.37
CA GLU A 63 -2.14 -14.25 8.52
C GLU A 63 -2.58 -15.30 7.47
N ALA A 64 -3.86 -15.25 7.07
CA ALA A 64 -4.38 -16.16 6.06
C ALA A 64 -4.14 -15.70 4.61
N SER A 65 -3.51 -14.55 4.40
CA SER A 65 -3.22 -14.05 3.03
C SER A 65 -2.10 -14.85 2.38
N VAL A 66 -2.35 -15.35 1.18
CA VAL A 66 -1.37 -16.05 0.35
C VAL A 66 -0.73 -15.13 -0.70
N ALA A 67 -1.27 -13.92 -0.83
CA ALA A 67 -0.75 -12.91 -1.73
C ALA A 67 -1.06 -11.50 -1.21
N VAL A 68 -0.28 -10.54 -1.71
CA VAL A 68 -0.57 -9.12 -1.60
C VAL A 68 -0.80 -8.55 -3.00
N GLY A 69 -1.66 -7.54 -3.13
CA GLY A 69 -1.93 -6.91 -4.41
C GLY A 69 -2.16 -5.42 -4.29
N GLY A 70 -1.93 -4.66 -5.37
CA GLY A 70 -2.16 -3.22 -5.32
C GLY A 70 -2.28 -2.58 -6.69
N LEU A 71 -2.87 -1.38 -6.73
CA LEU A 71 -3.11 -0.67 -7.99
C LEU A 71 -1.82 -0.02 -8.51
N THR A 72 -1.48 -0.31 -9.76
CA THR A 72 -0.33 0.30 -10.42
C THR A 72 -0.49 1.83 -10.47
N LEU A 73 0.53 2.63 -10.33
CA LEU A 73 1.97 2.42 -10.23
C LEU A 73 2.46 2.51 -8.76
N GLY A 74 1.71 3.14 -7.86
CA GLY A 74 2.11 3.45 -6.48
C GLY A 74 2.39 2.20 -5.66
N ALA A 75 1.54 1.18 -5.81
CA ALA A 75 1.65 -0.07 -5.08
C ALA A 75 2.66 -1.07 -5.66
N ASP A 76 3.14 -0.91 -6.90
CA ASP A 76 4.03 -1.90 -7.53
C ASP A 76 5.32 -2.16 -6.73
N PRO A 77 6.06 -1.12 -6.27
CA PRO A 77 7.25 -1.35 -5.45
C PRO A 77 6.92 -2.01 -4.08
N PRO A 78 5.94 -1.53 -3.28
CA PRO A 78 5.55 -2.20 -2.04
C PRO A 78 5.14 -3.66 -2.23
N VAL A 79 4.34 -3.97 -3.24
CA VAL A 79 3.91 -5.34 -3.56
C VAL A 79 5.12 -6.25 -3.81
N SER A 80 6.04 -5.79 -4.65
CA SER A 80 7.26 -6.55 -4.96
C SER A 80 8.17 -6.67 -3.73
N GLY A 81 8.30 -5.60 -2.95
CA GLY A 81 9.11 -5.56 -1.74
C GLY A 81 8.58 -6.47 -0.63
N VAL A 82 7.27 -6.46 -0.40
CA VAL A 82 6.63 -7.34 0.61
C VAL A 82 6.71 -8.80 0.21
N ALA A 83 6.51 -9.14 -1.06
CA ALA A 83 6.70 -10.52 -1.53
C ALA A 83 8.15 -11.01 -1.32
N MET A 84 9.13 -10.15 -1.55
CA MET A 84 10.54 -10.44 -1.25
C MET A 84 10.80 -10.56 0.26
N ALA A 85 10.26 -9.64 1.07
CA ALA A 85 10.44 -9.67 2.52
C ALA A 85 9.82 -10.94 3.13
N ALA A 86 8.62 -11.33 2.67
CA ALA A 86 7.97 -12.57 3.07
C ALA A 86 8.84 -13.80 2.79
N ALA A 87 9.43 -13.88 1.59
CA ALA A 87 10.33 -14.99 1.23
C ALA A 87 11.59 -15.04 2.12
N LEU A 88 12.12 -13.89 2.52
CA LEU A 88 13.26 -13.80 3.45
C LEU A 88 12.89 -14.18 4.89
N ASP A 89 11.62 -14.05 5.25
CA ASP A 89 11.03 -14.44 6.53
C ASP A 89 10.38 -15.84 6.49
N GLU A 90 10.72 -16.64 5.50
CA GLU A 90 10.22 -18.02 5.29
C GLU A 90 8.69 -18.13 5.13
N GLN A 91 8.02 -17.02 4.77
CA GLN A 91 6.60 -16.98 4.45
C GLN A 91 6.37 -17.09 2.93
N THR A 92 5.23 -17.65 2.54
CA THR A 92 4.84 -17.76 1.12
C THR A 92 3.72 -16.76 0.82
N ILE A 93 4.10 -15.52 0.50
CA ILE A 93 3.18 -14.45 0.09
C ILE A 93 3.61 -13.95 -1.29
N ASN A 94 2.76 -14.14 -2.30
CA ASN A 94 3.03 -13.71 -3.66
C ASN A 94 2.62 -12.26 -3.90
N GLY A 95 3.22 -11.60 -4.92
CA GLY A 95 2.85 -10.26 -5.35
C GLY A 95 1.93 -10.27 -6.57
N LEU A 96 0.85 -9.48 -6.54
CA LEU A 96 -0.10 -9.29 -7.63
C LEU A 96 -0.17 -7.81 -8.01
N ILE A 97 0.05 -7.48 -9.28
CA ILE A 97 -0.10 -6.12 -9.79
C ILE A 97 -1.50 -5.94 -10.36
N VAL A 98 -2.26 -5.02 -9.80
CA VAL A 98 -3.60 -4.66 -10.30
C VAL A 98 -3.48 -3.50 -11.28
N ARG A 99 -3.88 -3.69 -12.52
CA ARG A 99 -3.77 -2.70 -13.59
C ARG A 99 -4.91 -1.66 -13.49
N LYS A 100 -4.62 -0.44 -13.92
CA LYS A 100 -5.65 0.62 -14.06
C LYS A 100 -6.61 0.34 -15.23
N GLU A 101 -6.07 -0.31 -16.27
CA GLU A 101 -6.77 -0.69 -17.49
C GLU A 101 -6.44 -2.13 -17.85
N PRO A 102 -7.34 -2.87 -18.52
CA PRO A 102 -7.09 -4.26 -18.91
C PRO A 102 -5.97 -4.32 -19.95
N LYS A 103 -5.32 -5.45 -20.05
CA LYS A 103 -4.30 -5.72 -21.07
C LYS A 103 -4.97 -5.72 -22.45
N GLY A 104 -4.55 -4.83 -23.34
CA GLY A 104 -5.19 -4.62 -24.66
C GLY A 104 -4.99 -5.75 -25.68
N HIS A 105 -4.22 -6.79 -25.37
CA HIS A 105 -3.96 -7.94 -26.26
C HIS A 105 -3.97 -9.25 -25.45
N GLY A 106 -4.69 -10.27 -25.92
CA GLY A 106 -4.84 -11.57 -25.28
C GLY A 106 -6.04 -11.62 -24.33
N THR A 107 -5.90 -12.24 -23.18
CA THR A 107 -6.92 -12.20 -22.12
C THR A 107 -6.97 -10.78 -21.57
N GLU A 108 -8.16 -10.20 -21.43
CA GLU A 108 -8.38 -8.90 -20.79
C GLU A 108 -8.01 -8.94 -19.29
N ALA A 109 -6.73 -9.26 -19.00
CA ALA A 109 -6.26 -9.49 -17.67
C ALA A 109 -6.10 -8.15 -16.93
N TRP A 110 -6.75 -8.04 -15.79
CA TRP A 110 -6.64 -6.91 -14.85
C TRP A 110 -5.54 -7.12 -13.82
N ILE A 111 -5.07 -8.35 -13.62
CA ILE A 111 -4.14 -8.75 -12.60
C ILE A 111 -2.98 -9.50 -13.23
N GLU A 112 -1.76 -9.12 -12.86
CA GLU A 112 -0.51 -9.77 -13.28
C GLU A 112 0.15 -10.40 -12.05
N GLY A 113 0.84 -11.53 -12.23
CA GLY A 113 1.56 -12.24 -11.18
C GLY A 113 1.17 -13.71 -11.06
N PRO A 114 1.70 -14.42 -10.05
CA PRO A 114 1.37 -15.81 -9.77
C PRO A 114 -0.01 -15.89 -9.10
N LEU A 115 -1.06 -16.02 -9.91
CA LEU A 115 -2.45 -16.01 -9.46
C LEU A 115 -2.72 -17.20 -8.51
N PRO A 116 -3.17 -16.95 -7.25
CA PRO A 116 -3.56 -18.03 -6.35
C PRO A 116 -4.89 -18.68 -6.74
N GLU A 117 -5.26 -19.76 -6.05
CA GLU A 117 -6.57 -20.39 -6.23
C GLU A 117 -7.69 -19.40 -5.88
N LYS A 118 -8.83 -19.52 -6.60
CA LYS A 118 -10.02 -18.71 -6.30
C LYS A 118 -10.51 -19.00 -4.88
N GLY A 119 -10.98 -17.95 -4.22
CA GLY A 119 -11.34 -18.00 -2.80
C GLY A 119 -10.16 -17.74 -1.85
N SER A 120 -8.94 -17.68 -2.37
CA SER A 120 -7.77 -17.31 -1.55
C SER A 120 -7.88 -15.88 -1.03
N ARG A 121 -7.30 -15.66 0.15
CA ARG A 121 -7.25 -14.35 0.79
C ARG A 121 -6.07 -13.53 0.26
N VAL A 122 -6.33 -12.27 -0.06
CA VAL A 122 -5.35 -11.32 -0.58
C VAL A 122 -5.44 -10.01 0.20
N THR A 123 -4.33 -9.51 0.73
CA THR A 123 -4.27 -8.17 1.34
C THR A 123 -3.89 -7.13 0.28
N VAL A 124 -4.63 -6.01 0.26
CA VAL A 124 -4.30 -4.87 -0.63
C VAL A 124 -3.21 -4.02 -0.02
N LEU A 125 -2.22 -3.63 -0.83
CA LEU A 125 -1.19 -2.67 -0.47
C LEU A 125 -1.40 -1.34 -1.21
N GLU A 126 -1.10 -0.23 -0.52
CA GLU A 126 -1.12 1.12 -1.08
C GLU A 126 0.09 1.92 -0.57
N ASP A 127 0.59 2.86 -1.35
CA ASP A 127 1.64 3.76 -0.90
C ASP A 127 1.07 4.88 -0.01
N VAL A 128 0.03 5.56 -0.47
CA VAL A 128 -0.62 6.65 0.27
C VAL A 128 -2.14 6.56 0.14
N VAL A 129 -2.83 6.41 1.24
CA VAL A 129 -4.30 6.51 1.29
C VAL A 129 -4.69 7.96 1.58
N THR A 130 -5.52 8.52 0.69
CA THR A 130 -6.18 9.83 0.86
C THR A 130 -7.69 9.66 0.95
N THR A 131 -8.33 9.30 -0.16
CA THR A 131 -9.78 9.01 -0.24
C THR A 131 -10.06 7.51 -0.26
N GLY A 132 -9.06 6.67 -0.22
CA GLY A 132 -9.23 5.23 -0.36
C GLY A 132 -9.59 4.70 -1.76
N ALA A 133 -9.91 5.58 -2.71
CA ALA A 133 -10.45 5.18 -4.01
C ALA A 133 -9.56 4.21 -4.80
N SER A 134 -8.23 4.34 -4.71
CA SER A 134 -7.28 3.42 -5.37
C SER A 134 -7.30 2.05 -4.73
N ALA A 135 -7.26 1.99 -3.39
CA ALA A 135 -7.29 0.74 -2.63
C ALA A 135 -8.64 0.00 -2.82
N ILE A 136 -9.77 0.71 -2.76
CA ILE A 136 -11.11 0.17 -3.05
C ILE A 136 -11.15 -0.38 -4.48
N LYS A 137 -10.63 0.36 -5.46
CA LYS A 137 -10.57 -0.12 -6.85
C LYS A 137 -9.73 -1.39 -6.99
N ALA A 138 -8.59 -1.47 -6.30
CA ALA A 138 -7.74 -2.67 -6.28
C ALA A 138 -8.48 -3.85 -5.65
N ALA A 139 -9.10 -3.64 -4.47
CA ALA A 139 -9.88 -4.65 -3.77
C ALA A 139 -11.02 -5.20 -4.64
N ASN A 140 -11.77 -4.34 -5.29
CA ASN A 140 -12.89 -4.75 -6.14
C ASN A 140 -12.40 -5.55 -7.37
N LYS A 141 -11.26 -5.16 -7.99
CA LYS A 141 -10.68 -5.94 -9.09
C LYS A 141 -10.21 -7.32 -8.64
N LEU A 142 -9.64 -7.43 -7.45
CA LEU A 142 -9.25 -8.72 -6.86
C LEU A 142 -10.48 -9.58 -6.51
N ARG A 143 -11.53 -8.97 -5.95
CA ARG A 143 -12.81 -9.64 -5.67
C ARG A 143 -13.51 -10.11 -6.95
N ASP A 144 -13.53 -9.29 -8.02
CA ASP A 144 -14.06 -9.66 -9.34
C ASP A 144 -13.31 -10.87 -9.92
N ALA A 145 -12.02 -11.02 -9.60
CA ALA A 145 -11.21 -12.18 -9.99
C ALA A 145 -11.45 -13.41 -9.11
N GLY A 146 -12.26 -13.29 -8.05
CA GLY A 146 -12.65 -14.38 -7.18
C GLY A 146 -11.83 -14.53 -5.90
N TYR A 147 -11.11 -13.51 -5.47
CA TYR A 147 -10.33 -13.50 -4.21
C TYR A 147 -11.13 -12.88 -3.06
N CYS A 148 -10.79 -13.27 -1.84
CA CYS A 148 -11.30 -12.64 -0.61
C CYS A 148 -10.37 -11.49 -0.24
N VAL A 149 -10.92 -10.27 -0.12
CA VAL A 149 -10.16 -9.07 0.25
C VAL A 149 -10.92 -8.30 1.33
N GLU A 150 -10.33 -8.21 2.50
CA GLU A 150 -10.92 -7.54 3.67
C GLU A 150 -9.94 -6.52 4.29
N ARG A 151 -8.66 -6.55 3.91
CA ARG A 151 -7.61 -5.71 4.50
C ARG A 151 -6.86 -4.88 3.46
N VAL A 152 -6.59 -3.64 3.85
CA VAL A 152 -5.69 -2.70 3.17
C VAL A 152 -4.55 -2.34 4.10
N VAL A 153 -3.31 -2.40 3.63
CA VAL A 153 -2.13 -1.91 4.35
C VAL A 153 -1.48 -0.79 3.55
N ALA A 154 -1.38 0.39 4.14
CA ALA A 154 -0.78 1.57 3.53
C ALA A 154 0.53 1.95 4.21
N ILE A 155 1.45 2.57 3.47
CA ILE A 155 2.64 3.18 4.07
C ILE A 155 2.21 4.43 4.85
N VAL A 156 1.42 5.30 4.22
CA VAL A 156 0.95 6.55 4.83
C VAL A 156 -0.55 6.66 4.71
N ASN A 157 -1.21 6.83 5.87
CA ASN A 157 -2.59 7.28 5.93
C ASN A 157 -2.59 8.82 6.06
N ARG A 158 -3.14 9.49 5.03
CA ARG A 158 -3.29 10.95 4.99
C ARG A 158 -4.66 11.44 5.42
N GLN A 159 -5.45 10.59 6.02
CA GLN A 159 -6.78 10.96 6.43
C GLN A 159 -6.73 12.05 7.49
N GLU A 160 -7.36 13.17 7.20
CA GLU A 160 -7.62 14.25 8.13
C GLU A 160 -9.07 14.19 8.65
N ASP A 161 -9.96 13.39 8.00
CA ASP A 161 -11.39 13.32 8.28
C ASP A 161 -11.90 11.87 8.42
N VAL A 162 -12.88 11.69 9.30
CA VAL A 162 -13.53 10.40 9.63
C VAL A 162 -14.29 9.77 8.44
N GLU A 163 -14.69 10.59 7.44
CA GLU A 163 -15.50 10.15 6.28
C GLU A 163 -14.86 9.03 5.43
N ILE A 164 -13.56 8.83 5.53
CA ILE A 164 -12.82 7.88 4.68
C ILE A 164 -12.75 6.50 5.31
N ASP A 165 -12.70 6.42 6.63
CA ASP A 165 -12.87 5.15 7.34
C ASP A 165 -14.25 4.58 7.04
N GLU A 166 -15.29 5.43 6.99
CA GLU A 166 -16.65 5.04 6.59
C GLU A 166 -16.70 4.49 5.14
N ALA A 167 -15.95 5.07 4.19
CA ALA A 167 -15.91 4.58 2.82
C ALA A 167 -15.23 3.20 2.72
N MET A 168 -14.13 2.97 3.45
CA MET A 168 -13.47 1.67 3.52
C MET A 168 -14.36 0.64 4.24
N GLU A 169 -14.95 1.01 5.38
CA GLU A 169 -15.84 0.15 6.15
C GLU A 169 -17.09 -0.23 5.35
N SER A 170 -17.68 0.69 4.58
CA SER A 170 -18.84 0.41 3.72
C SER A 170 -18.53 -0.62 2.63
N GLU A 171 -17.28 -0.71 2.22
CA GLU A 171 -16.75 -1.72 1.30
C GLU A 171 -16.24 -2.98 2.03
N GLY A 172 -16.38 -3.07 3.36
CA GLY A 172 -15.89 -4.18 4.16
C GLY A 172 -14.36 -4.30 4.13
N LEU A 173 -13.66 -3.18 4.18
CA LEU A 173 -12.21 -3.11 4.18
C LEU A 173 -11.69 -2.49 5.48
N GLU A 174 -10.80 -3.19 6.16
CA GLU A 174 -10.04 -2.67 7.30
C GLU A 174 -8.75 -2.00 6.80
N LEU A 175 -8.52 -0.73 7.18
CA LEU A 175 -7.31 0.00 6.84
C LEU A 175 -6.30 -0.05 7.99
N TYR A 176 -5.09 -0.50 7.68
CA TYR A 176 -3.90 -0.39 8.54
C TYR A 176 -2.88 0.52 7.85
N SER A 177 -2.13 1.30 8.62
CA SER A 177 -1.05 2.12 8.08
C SER A 177 0.17 2.11 8.99
N ILE A 178 1.36 2.25 8.37
CA ILE A 178 2.61 2.33 9.12
C ILE A 178 2.76 3.71 9.76
N TYR A 179 2.36 4.75 9.02
CA TYR A 179 2.40 6.16 9.46
C TYR A 179 1.09 6.86 9.14
N ASN A 180 0.76 7.86 9.96
CA ASN A 180 -0.25 8.87 9.65
C ASN A 180 0.41 10.20 9.25
N LEU A 181 -0.39 11.12 8.72
CA LEU A 181 0.10 12.43 8.29
C LEU A 181 0.68 13.24 9.46
N GLU A 182 0.09 13.12 10.65
CA GLU A 182 0.51 13.86 11.83
C GLU A 182 1.93 13.47 12.26
N GLU A 183 2.29 12.18 12.23
CA GLU A 183 3.64 11.70 12.53
C GLU A 183 4.69 12.28 11.56
N ILE A 184 4.29 12.53 10.30
CA ILE A 184 5.18 13.11 9.29
C ILE A 184 5.33 14.61 9.46
N THR A 185 4.26 15.31 9.89
CA THR A 185 4.23 16.77 9.98
C THR A 185 4.71 17.31 11.32
N ASN A 186 4.47 16.62 12.44
CA ASN A 186 4.69 17.12 13.81
C ASN A 186 6.03 16.72 14.44
N ALA A 187 6.81 15.81 13.87
CA ALA A 187 8.09 15.47 14.43
C ALA A 187 9.15 16.47 13.96
N SER A 188 9.40 17.46 14.75
CA SER A 188 10.56 18.38 14.72
C SER A 188 11.63 17.86 15.64
#